data_efd2061710448590a8e10f73e02b96f3
#
_entry.id   efd2061710448590a8e10f73e02b96f3
#
_cell.length_a   1.000
_cell.length_b   1.000
_cell.length_c   1.000
_cell.angle_alpha   90.00
_cell.angle_beta   90.00
_cell.angle_gamma   90.00
#
_symmetry.space_group_name_H-M   'P 1'
#
loop_
_entity.id
_entity.type
_entity.pdbx_description
1 polymer ?
#
loop_
_entity_poly.entity_id
_entity_poly.type
_entity_poly.pdbx_seq_one_letter_code
_entity_poly.pdbx_strand_id
1 'polypeptide(L)'
;MQTKYKYKDKTYTNVYELSEALGKEGIFIPLSIDDEALAELNVTVMHEEEPLEVIKQRKITELKYQRDEAEVEPIAYNGHSFDYDDKARDRINAAIIALELQGEGASIDWTTADNQDVKVTANDLRMVIASVAVRSNALHTAYRAAKAKVEAASTAEEVEAVTMNN
;
A
#
# COMPACT_ATOMS: atom_id res chain seq x y z
N MET A 1 -8.38 -17.19 3.05
CA MET A 1 -8.86 -18.48 3.61
C MET A 1 -8.56 -18.51 5.08
N GLN A 2 -9.57 -18.61 5.94
CA GLN A 2 -9.41 -18.68 7.39
C GLN A 2 -9.64 -20.13 7.81
N THR A 3 -8.68 -20.72 8.54
CA THR A 3 -8.81 -22.09 9.05
C THR A 3 -9.32 -22.05 10.49
N LYS A 4 -10.38 -22.78 10.76
CA LYS A 4 -10.91 -23.02 12.10
C LYS A 4 -10.83 -24.49 12.44
N TYR A 5 -10.72 -24.80 13.70
CA TYR A 5 -10.53 -26.15 14.21
C TYR A 5 -11.63 -26.46 15.22
N LYS A 6 -12.43 -27.49 14.97
CA LYS A 6 -13.44 -27.96 15.92
C LYS A 6 -12.94 -29.19 16.65
N TYR A 7 -12.85 -29.10 17.95
CA TYR A 7 -12.50 -30.22 18.84
C TYR A 7 -13.52 -30.33 19.96
N LYS A 8 -14.20 -31.48 20.04
CA LYS A 8 -15.37 -31.68 20.93
C LYS A 8 -16.43 -30.60 20.65
N ASP A 9 -16.87 -29.89 21.66
CA ASP A 9 -17.92 -28.85 21.55
C ASP A 9 -17.36 -27.43 21.35
N LYS A 10 -16.05 -27.30 21.11
CA LYS A 10 -15.40 -25.99 20.98
C LYS A 10 -14.78 -25.80 19.60
N THR A 11 -14.83 -24.53 19.14
CA THR A 11 -14.18 -24.08 17.90
C THR A 11 -13.03 -23.14 18.27
N TYR A 12 -11.87 -23.36 17.64
CA TYR A 12 -10.65 -22.57 17.80
C TYR A 12 -10.33 -21.85 16.50
N THR A 13 -9.82 -20.64 16.58
CA THR A 13 -9.62 -19.77 15.42
C THR A 13 -8.24 -19.91 14.78
N ASN A 14 -7.34 -20.61 15.47
CA ASN A 14 -6.01 -20.93 14.97
C ASN A 14 -5.44 -22.19 15.66
N VAL A 15 -4.40 -22.76 15.05
CA VAL A 15 -3.75 -23.98 15.55
C VAL A 15 -3.11 -23.79 16.93
N TYR A 16 -2.75 -22.56 17.30
CA TYR A 16 -2.13 -22.28 18.59
C TYR A 16 -3.12 -22.47 19.75
N GLU A 17 -4.32 -21.91 19.62
CA GLU A 17 -5.41 -22.09 20.59
C GLU A 17 -5.81 -23.56 20.71
N LEU A 18 -5.86 -24.28 19.59
CA LEU A 18 -6.12 -25.72 19.59
C LEU A 18 -4.99 -26.47 20.33
N SER A 19 -3.73 -26.17 20.04
CA SER A 19 -2.58 -26.83 20.69
C SER A 19 -2.59 -26.61 22.22
N GLU A 20 -2.93 -25.42 22.70
CA GLU A 20 -3.08 -25.17 24.13
C GLU A 20 -4.22 -26.00 24.75
N ALA A 21 -5.34 -26.12 24.04
CA ALA A 21 -6.48 -26.90 24.52
C ALA A 21 -6.17 -28.40 24.60
N LEU A 22 -5.54 -28.96 23.55
CA LEU A 22 -5.08 -30.36 23.51
C LEU A 22 -4.00 -30.63 24.55
N GLY A 23 -3.06 -29.68 24.76
CA GLY A 23 -2.01 -29.78 25.76
C GLY A 23 -2.54 -29.94 27.20
N LYS A 24 -3.68 -29.32 27.53
CA LYS A 24 -4.37 -29.51 28.81
C LYS A 24 -4.90 -30.95 29.00
N GLU A 25 -5.10 -31.67 27.92
CA GLU A 25 -5.49 -33.08 27.93
C GLU A 25 -4.30 -34.03 27.72
N GLY A 26 -3.06 -33.50 27.73
CA GLY A 26 -1.84 -34.29 27.56
C GLY A 26 -1.51 -34.63 26.07
N ILE A 27 -2.21 -34.03 25.14
CA ILE A 27 -1.98 -34.25 23.69
C ILE A 27 -1.14 -33.07 23.15
N PHE A 28 0.09 -33.36 22.71
CA PHE A 28 1.01 -32.36 22.17
C PHE A 28 1.10 -32.48 20.66
N ILE A 29 0.76 -31.41 19.96
CA ILE A 29 0.80 -31.31 18.50
C ILE A 29 1.82 -30.24 18.07
N PRO A 30 2.55 -30.45 16.97
CA PRO A 30 3.34 -29.39 16.33
C PRO A 30 2.42 -28.38 15.67
N LEU A 31 2.86 -27.11 15.59
CA LEU A 31 2.08 -26.06 14.91
C LEU A 31 2.00 -26.27 13.39
N SER A 32 2.82 -27.13 12.82
CA SER A 32 2.84 -27.52 11.41
C SER A 32 2.10 -28.85 11.14
N ILE A 33 1.22 -29.27 12.06
CA ILE A 33 0.41 -30.47 11.91
C ILE A 33 -0.53 -30.33 10.69
N ASP A 34 -0.66 -31.39 9.90
CA ASP A 34 -1.58 -31.44 8.77
C ASP A 34 -3.02 -31.85 9.18
N ASP A 35 -3.94 -31.66 8.26
CA ASP A 35 -5.37 -31.92 8.51
C ASP A 35 -5.67 -33.41 8.74
N GLU A 36 -4.88 -34.31 8.14
CA GLU A 36 -5.06 -35.74 8.26
C GLU A 36 -4.70 -36.22 9.68
N ALA A 37 -3.56 -35.75 10.19
CA ALA A 37 -3.14 -36.02 11.57
C ALA A 37 -4.08 -35.37 12.61
N LEU A 38 -4.66 -34.21 12.31
CA LEU A 38 -5.68 -33.58 13.15
C LEU A 38 -6.97 -34.42 13.17
N ALA A 39 -7.37 -34.99 12.04
CA ALA A 39 -8.56 -35.84 11.98
C ALA A 39 -8.41 -37.14 12.83
N GLU A 40 -7.19 -37.70 12.93
CA GLU A 40 -6.90 -38.83 13.83
C GLU A 40 -7.11 -38.48 15.30
N LEU A 41 -6.95 -37.21 15.66
CA LEU A 41 -7.21 -36.69 17.00
C LEU A 41 -8.69 -36.25 17.21
N ASN A 42 -9.58 -36.58 16.28
CA ASN A 42 -10.97 -36.14 16.25
C ASN A 42 -11.14 -34.61 16.20
N VAL A 43 -10.21 -33.93 15.57
CA VAL A 43 -10.30 -32.51 15.25
C VAL A 43 -10.87 -32.37 13.84
N THR A 44 -11.95 -31.62 13.69
CA THR A 44 -12.46 -31.24 12.36
C THR A 44 -11.84 -29.92 11.93
N VAL A 45 -11.12 -29.93 10.84
CA VAL A 45 -10.59 -28.71 10.21
C VAL A 45 -11.66 -28.11 9.29
N MET A 46 -11.93 -26.85 9.45
CA MET A 46 -12.90 -26.09 8.65
C MET A 46 -12.16 -24.97 7.94
N HIS A 47 -12.11 -25.05 6.61
CA HIS A 47 -11.56 -24.00 5.77
C HIS A 47 -12.71 -23.07 5.34
N GLU A 48 -12.81 -21.92 5.97
CA GLU A 48 -13.78 -20.90 5.55
C GLU A 48 -13.13 -19.99 4.51
N GLU A 49 -13.80 -19.82 3.39
CA GLU A 49 -13.41 -18.79 2.44
C GLU A 49 -13.57 -17.41 3.09
N GLU A 50 -12.59 -16.53 2.87
CA GLU A 50 -12.70 -15.16 3.33
C GLU A 50 -13.89 -14.48 2.62
N PRO A 51 -14.79 -13.80 3.35
CA PRO A 51 -15.91 -13.12 2.71
C PRO A 51 -15.43 -12.15 1.62
N LEU A 52 -16.09 -12.15 0.48
CA LEU A 52 -15.72 -11.31 -0.67
C LEU A 52 -15.58 -9.84 -0.30
N GLU A 53 -16.44 -9.33 0.57
CA GLU A 53 -16.35 -7.93 1.06
C GLU A 53 -15.06 -7.64 1.83
N VAL A 54 -14.53 -8.62 2.58
CA VAL A 54 -13.25 -8.47 3.30
C VAL A 54 -12.09 -8.41 2.30
N ILE A 55 -12.12 -9.27 1.28
CA ILE A 55 -11.13 -9.28 0.19
C ILE A 55 -11.17 -7.93 -0.55
N LYS A 56 -12.37 -7.42 -0.88
CA LYS A 56 -12.54 -6.11 -1.52
C LYS A 56 -11.96 -4.97 -0.69
N GLN A 57 -12.26 -4.93 0.61
CA GLN A 57 -11.75 -3.87 1.50
C GLN A 57 -10.22 -3.93 1.63
N ARG A 58 -9.64 -5.12 1.73
CA ARG A 58 -8.19 -5.31 1.72
C ARG A 58 -7.57 -4.77 0.43
N LYS A 59 -8.15 -5.12 -0.73
CA LYS A 59 -7.66 -4.68 -2.04
C LYS A 59 -7.76 -3.16 -2.22
N ILE A 60 -8.88 -2.55 -1.81
CA ILE A 60 -9.04 -1.08 -1.84
C ILE A 60 -7.99 -0.40 -0.97
N THR A 61 -7.67 -0.97 0.20
CA THR A 61 -6.64 -0.43 1.09
C THR A 61 -5.25 -0.55 0.46
N GLU A 62 -4.93 -1.67 -0.18
CA GLU A 62 -3.69 -1.89 -0.93
C GLU A 62 -3.53 -0.86 -2.06
N LEU A 63 -4.56 -0.70 -2.90
CA LEU A 63 -4.56 0.27 -4.00
C LEU A 63 -4.40 1.71 -3.50
N LYS A 64 -5.03 2.03 -2.37
CA LYS A 64 -4.85 3.34 -1.73
C LYS A 64 -3.41 3.55 -1.29
N TYR A 65 -2.81 2.56 -0.66
CA TYR A 65 -1.41 2.61 -0.21
C TYR A 65 -0.46 2.81 -1.41
N GLN A 66 -0.64 2.06 -2.49
CA GLN A 66 0.15 2.21 -3.72
C GLN A 66 0.02 3.62 -4.32
N ARG A 67 -1.18 4.20 -4.31
CA ARG A 67 -1.38 5.59 -4.73
C ARG A 67 -0.61 6.55 -3.83
N ASP A 68 -0.74 6.40 -2.52
CA ASP A 68 -0.13 7.31 -1.54
C ASP A 68 1.41 7.25 -1.59
N GLU A 69 2.00 6.07 -1.83
CA GLU A 69 3.44 5.92 -2.08
C GLU A 69 3.87 6.62 -3.37
N ALA A 70 3.13 6.41 -4.46
CA ALA A 70 3.44 7.03 -5.74
C ALA A 70 3.29 8.57 -5.73
N GLU A 71 2.48 9.13 -4.83
CA GLU A 71 2.30 10.58 -4.65
C GLU A 71 3.60 11.28 -4.17
N VAL A 72 4.40 10.59 -3.39
CA VAL A 72 5.62 11.17 -2.78
C VAL A 72 6.91 10.74 -3.48
N GLU A 73 6.83 9.93 -4.53
CA GLU A 73 7.99 9.59 -5.34
C GLU A 73 8.65 10.83 -5.96
N PRO A 74 9.96 10.82 -6.18
CA PRO A 74 10.65 11.89 -6.88
C PRO A 74 10.02 12.18 -8.24
N ILE A 75 10.05 13.45 -8.66
CA ILE A 75 9.51 13.92 -9.92
C ILE A 75 10.62 14.33 -10.89
N ALA A 76 10.55 13.81 -12.12
CA ALA A 76 11.48 14.21 -13.18
C ALA A 76 11.07 15.57 -13.77
N TYR A 77 12.03 16.49 -13.84
CA TYR A 77 11.89 17.76 -14.53
C TYR A 77 13.24 18.20 -15.11
N ASN A 78 13.26 18.60 -16.38
CA ASN A 78 14.42 19.14 -17.10
C ASN A 78 15.67 18.25 -16.99
N GLY A 79 15.51 16.94 -17.05
CA GLY A 79 16.61 15.96 -16.98
C GLY A 79 17.12 15.64 -15.57
N HIS A 80 16.50 16.21 -14.53
CA HIS A 80 16.85 15.98 -13.13
C HIS A 80 15.66 15.39 -12.37
N SER A 81 15.95 14.77 -11.22
CA SER A 81 14.96 14.20 -10.32
C SER A 81 14.85 15.03 -9.04
N PHE A 82 13.65 15.44 -8.68
CA PHE A 82 13.38 16.27 -7.51
C PHE A 82 12.61 15.48 -6.47
N ASP A 83 13.06 15.49 -5.22
CA ASP A 83 12.29 14.94 -4.10
C ASP A 83 10.96 15.69 -3.94
N TYR A 84 9.93 14.97 -3.55
CA TYR A 84 8.60 15.55 -3.32
C TYR A 84 7.86 14.93 -2.12
N ASP A 85 8.57 14.61 -1.07
CA ASP A 85 7.95 14.36 0.23
C ASP A 85 7.46 15.70 0.88
N ASP A 86 6.80 15.60 2.02
CA ASP A 86 6.27 16.79 2.71
C ASP A 86 7.36 17.83 3.00
N LYS A 87 8.55 17.39 3.39
CA LYS A 87 9.68 18.27 3.70
C LYS A 87 10.25 18.93 2.44
N ALA A 88 10.38 18.17 1.35
CA ALA A 88 10.84 18.70 0.07
C ALA A 88 9.84 19.72 -0.50
N ARG A 89 8.55 19.42 -0.41
CA ARG A 89 7.48 20.35 -0.81
C ARG A 89 7.57 21.70 -0.07
N ASP A 90 7.76 21.66 1.25
CA ASP A 90 7.87 22.89 2.05
C ASP A 90 9.13 23.69 1.68
N ARG A 91 10.26 23.01 1.43
CA ARG A 91 11.49 23.62 0.91
C ARG A 91 11.28 24.28 -0.46
N ILE A 92 10.61 23.59 -1.38
CA ILE A 92 10.31 24.10 -2.73
C ILE A 92 9.47 25.39 -2.60
N ASN A 93 8.41 25.38 -1.81
CA ASN A 93 7.55 26.54 -1.62
C ASN A 93 8.30 27.74 -1.01
N ALA A 94 9.12 27.48 0.01
CA ALA A 94 9.94 28.52 0.62
C ALA A 94 10.97 29.11 -0.37
N ALA A 95 11.60 28.25 -1.19
CA ALA A 95 12.56 28.69 -2.20
C ALA A 95 11.90 29.54 -3.31
N ILE A 96 10.71 29.18 -3.76
CA ILE A 96 9.95 30.00 -4.73
C ILE A 96 9.74 31.41 -4.18
N ILE A 97 9.24 31.54 -2.94
CA ILE A 97 9.00 32.84 -2.32
C ILE A 97 10.30 33.66 -2.19
N ALA A 98 11.39 32.99 -1.76
CA ALA A 98 12.68 33.66 -1.60
C ALA A 98 13.24 34.18 -2.94
N LEU A 99 13.13 33.40 -4.00
CA LEU A 99 13.57 33.74 -5.34
C LEU A 99 12.74 34.89 -5.94
N GLU A 100 11.45 34.92 -5.71
CA GLU A 100 10.55 35.99 -6.16
C GLU A 100 10.91 37.35 -5.49
N LEU A 101 11.26 37.32 -4.20
CA LEU A 101 11.70 38.52 -3.49
C LEU A 101 13.06 39.02 -3.99
N GLN A 102 13.92 38.18 -4.53
CA GLN A 102 15.21 38.56 -5.10
C GLN A 102 15.08 39.18 -6.51
N GLY A 103 13.96 38.94 -7.19
CA GLY A 103 13.65 39.51 -8.49
C GLY A 103 13.91 38.58 -9.68
N GLU A 104 13.67 39.10 -10.86
CA GLU A 104 13.75 38.37 -12.13
C GLU A 104 15.18 37.83 -12.37
N GLY A 105 15.26 36.57 -12.76
CA GLY A 105 16.53 35.87 -13.06
C GLY A 105 17.27 35.34 -11.83
N ALA A 106 16.76 35.54 -10.61
CA ALA A 106 17.34 34.95 -9.42
C ALA A 106 17.36 33.41 -9.50
N SER A 107 18.43 32.78 -9.03
CA SER A 107 18.60 31.35 -8.96
C SER A 107 19.34 30.92 -7.69
N ILE A 108 19.08 29.69 -7.26
CA ILE A 108 19.79 29.04 -6.13
C ILE A 108 20.37 27.71 -6.58
N ASP A 109 21.39 27.23 -5.88
CA ASP A 109 21.86 25.86 -6.01
C ASP A 109 20.89 24.95 -5.24
N TRP A 110 20.44 23.89 -5.93
CA TRP A 110 19.48 22.92 -5.42
C TRP A 110 20.03 21.52 -5.54
N THR A 111 20.08 20.78 -4.45
CA THR A 111 20.45 19.36 -4.46
C THR A 111 19.24 18.52 -4.85
N THR A 112 19.35 17.79 -5.92
CA THR A 112 18.33 16.89 -6.50
C THR A 112 18.25 15.55 -5.77
N ALA A 113 17.24 14.72 -6.06
CA ALA A 113 17.05 13.40 -5.45
C ALA A 113 18.22 12.43 -5.71
N ASP A 114 18.95 12.61 -6.82
CA ASP A 114 20.15 11.85 -7.17
C ASP A 114 21.45 12.52 -6.69
N ASN A 115 21.35 13.44 -5.72
CA ASN A 115 22.47 14.16 -5.11
C ASN A 115 23.33 14.97 -6.10
N GLN A 116 22.71 15.56 -7.11
CA GLN A 116 23.35 16.50 -8.01
C GLN A 116 22.99 17.92 -7.62
N ASP A 117 23.95 18.86 -7.66
CA ASP A 117 23.68 20.26 -7.47
C ASP A 117 23.37 20.95 -8.80
N VAL A 118 22.20 21.54 -8.91
CA VAL A 118 21.71 22.21 -10.11
C VAL A 118 21.23 23.63 -9.76
N LYS A 119 21.37 24.57 -10.71
CA LYS A 119 20.80 25.89 -10.54
C LYS A 119 19.33 25.87 -10.94
N VAL A 120 18.48 26.34 -10.02
CA VAL A 120 17.04 26.43 -10.25
C VAL A 120 16.54 27.85 -10.02
N THR A 121 15.57 28.26 -10.83
CA THR A 121 14.81 29.48 -10.71
C THR A 121 13.46 29.22 -10.02
N ALA A 122 12.75 30.30 -9.63
CA ALA A 122 11.37 30.16 -9.15
C ALA A 122 10.46 29.47 -10.17
N ASN A 123 10.70 29.71 -11.47
CA ASN A 123 9.91 29.08 -12.54
C ASN A 123 10.17 27.58 -12.63
N ASP A 124 11.41 27.12 -12.50
CA ASP A 124 11.74 25.70 -12.51
C ASP A 124 11.04 24.97 -11.36
N LEU A 125 11.10 25.51 -10.15
CA LEU A 125 10.43 24.94 -8.98
C LEU A 125 8.90 24.93 -9.12
N ARG A 126 8.29 25.96 -9.74
CA ARG A 126 6.85 25.94 -10.07
C ARG A 126 6.51 24.85 -11.07
N MET A 127 7.37 24.60 -12.06
CA MET A 127 7.17 23.52 -13.04
C MET A 127 7.28 22.14 -12.39
N VAL A 128 8.17 21.98 -11.40
CA VAL A 128 8.21 20.76 -10.58
C VAL A 128 6.85 20.55 -9.89
N ILE A 129 6.31 21.57 -9.20
CA ILE A 129 4.98 21.50 -8.54
C ILE A 129 3.87 21.20 -9.56
N ALA A 130 3.90 21.84 -10.73
CA ALA A 130 2.92 21.59 -11.78
C ALA A 130 2.97 20.14 -12.29
N SER A 131 4.17 19.58 -12.45
CA SER A 131 4.35 18.17 -12.86
C SER A 131 3.80 17.20 -11.81
N VAL A 132 4.01 17.50 -10.52
CA VAL A 132 3.43 16.74 -9.42
C VAL A 132 1.89 16.81 -9.45
N ALA A 133 1.30 17.98 -9.66
CA ALA A 133 -0.15 18.13 -9.74
C ALA A 133 -0.77 17.29 -10.87
N VAL A 134 -0.09 17.20 -12.01
CA VAL A 134 -0.51 16.33 -13.14
C VAL A 134 -0.43 14.85 -12.73
N ARG A 135 0.69 14.41 -12.11
CA ARG A 135 0.86 13.06 -11.60
C ARG A 135 -0.22 12.70 -10.59
N SER A 136 -0.43 13.55 -9.58
CA SER A 136 -1.43 13.37 -8.54
C SER A 136 -2.83 13.16 -9.14
N ASN A 137 -3.24 14.02 -10.07
CA ASN A 137 -4.53 13.85 -10.76
C ASN A 137 -4.64 12.52 -11.51
N ALA A 138 -3.57 12.07 -12.18
CA ALA A 138 -3.53 10.79 -12.86
C ALA A 138 -3.66 9.61 -11.87
N LEU A 139 -2.89 9.63 -10.77
CA LEU A 139 -2.94 8.62 -9.72
C LEU A 139 -4.33 8.52 -9.07
N HIS A 140 -4.95 9.65 -8.74
CA HIS A 140 -6.31 9.67 -8.19
C HIS A 140 -7.35 9.15 -9.19
N THR A 141 -7.18 9.43 -10.47
CA THR A 141 -8.08 8.93 -11.53
C THR A 141 -7.93 7.42 -11.68
N ALA A 142 -6.70 6.91 -11.74
CA ALA A 142 -6.41 5.47 -11.80
C ALA A 142 -6.95 4.73 -10.57
N TYR A 143 -6.72 5.29 -9.37
CA TYR A 143 -7.25 4.71 -8.12
C TYR A 143 -8.78 4.62 -8.13
N ARG A 144 -9.50 5.68 -8.52
CA ARG A 144 -10.97 5.65 -8.59
C ARG A 144 -11.47 4.61 -9.58
N ALA A 145 -10.82 4.48 -10.73
CA ALA A 145 -11.17 3.47 -11.73
C ALA A 145 -10.92 2.04 -11.20
N ALA A 146 -9.76 1.80 -10.57
CA ALA A 146 -9.44 0.52 -9.97
C ALA A 146 -10.40 0.17 -8.83
N LYS A 147 -10.68 1.13 -7.94
CA LYS A 147 -11.65 0.95 -6.85
C LYS A 147 -13.04 0.55 -7.37
N ALA A 148 -13.53 1.20 -8.42
CA ALA A 148 -14.82 0.86 -9.02
C ALA A 148 -14.83 -0.58 -9.59
N LYS A 149 -13.71 -1.05 -10.18
CA LYS A 149 -13.56 -2.43 -10.64
C LYS A 149 -13.61 -3.42 -9.47
N VAL A 150 -12.91 -3.13 -8.35
CA VAL A 150 -12.97 -3.95 -7.14
C VAL A 150 -14.39 -4.03 -6.59
N GLU A 151 -15.11 -2.89 -6.51
CA GLU A 151 -16.49 -2.84 -6.01
C GLU A 151 -17.45 -3.65 -6.89
N ALA A 152 -17.26 -3.65 -8.22
CA ALA A 152 -18.07 -4.38 -9.19
C ALA A 152 -17.73 -5.87 -9.28
N ALA A 153 -16.57 -6.30 -8.84
CA ALA A 153 -16.10 -7.69 -8.92
C ALA A 153 -17.04 -8.64 -8.14
N SER A 154 -17.25 -9.82 -8.69
CA SER A 154 -18.14 -10.85 -8.14
C SER A 154 -17.39 -12.04 -7.55
N THR A 155 -16.09 -12.16 -7.80
CA THR A 155 -15.23 -13.25 -7.29
C THR A 155 -13.94 -12.68 -6.67
N ALA A 156 -13.29 -13.49 -5.84
CA ALA A 156 -12.00 -13.14 -5.23
C ALA A 156 -10.92 -12.96 -6.31
N GLU A 157 -10.91 -13.80 -7.34
CA GLU A 157 -9.96 -13.76 -8.44
C GLU A 157 -10.09 -12.43 -9.22
N GLU A 158 -11.33 -12.01 -9.50
CA GLU A 158 -11.59 -10.71 -10.14
C GLU A 158 -11.07 -9.56 -9.30
N VAL A 159 -11.27 -9.59 -7.98
CA VAL A 159 -10.76 -8.57 -7.06
C VAL A 159 -9.23 -8.53 -7.07
N GLU A 160 -8.57 -9.67 -6.93
CA GLU A 160 -7.10 -9.73 -6.85
C GLU A 160 -6.42 -9.34 -8.18
N ALA A 161 -7.09 -9.55 -9.31
CA ALA A 161 -6.59 -9.17 -10.64
C ALA A 161 -6.60 -7.63 -10.88
N VAL A 162 -7.28 -6.83 -10.06
CA VAL A 162 -7.35 -5.39 -10.25
C VAL A 162 -6.02 -4.72 -9.90
N THR A 163 -5.54 -3.87 -10.81
CA THR A 163 -4.39 -2.98 -10.58
C THR A 163 -4.73 -1.56 -10.98
N MET A 164 -3.95 -0.55 -10.55
CA MET A 164 -4.14 0.84 -10.99
C MET A 164 -3.76 1.09 -12.45
N ASN A 165 -3.02 0.16 -13.06
CA ASN A 165 -2.47 0.31 -14.42
C ASN A 165 -3.29 -0.42 -15.49
N ASN A 166 -4.42 -1.04 -15.12
CA ASN A 166 -5.29 -1.81 -16.03
C ASN A 166 -6.58 -1.06 -16.38
#